data_cacfe9bf70d1095436edf5c175147ebc
#
_entry.id   cacfe9bf70d1095436edf5c175147ebc
#
_cell.length_a   1.000
_cell.length_b   1.000
_cell.length_c   1.000
_cell.angle_alpha   90.00
_cell.angle_beta   90.00
_cell.angle_gamma   90.00
#
_symmetry.space_group_name_H-M   'P 1'
#
loop_
_entity.id
_entity.type
_entity.pdbx_description
1 polymer ?
#
loop_
_entity_poly.entity_id
_entity_poly.type
_entity_poly.pdbx_seq_one_letter_code
_entity_poly.pdbx_strand_id
1 'polypeptide(L)'
;VVGVLQRIAIVYLICALIYLNSSFRNQLKIGIGLLIFYWISMMFFPFNGNIAGTLEPGNNFAAWIDSFIVPGRLYEKTWDPEGFYSTIPAIATGISGMLSGRIILDQSNSLKDKIIKLFSWGAIILVIGSFWDYIFPINKHIWTSSYVLYSSGLAMIVLAISMWIIDEKKYTNNIKFGLVFGSNAITAYVLHGIVWRLFKFPIINGVGFQKFW
;
A
#
# COMPACT_ATOMS: atom_id res chain seq x y z
N VAL A 1 10.34 -15.81 4.66
CA VAL A 1 10.18 -14.33 4.65
C VAL A 1 9.52 -13.93 3.36
N VAL A 2 8.37 -13.29 3.44
CA VAL A 2 7.67 -12.72 2.28
C VAL A 2 8.26 -11.32 2.07
N GLY A 3 8.90 -11.07 0.93
CA GLY A 3 9.46 -9.75 0.64
C GLY A 3 8.46 -8.84 -0.08
N VAL A 4 8.78 -7.54 -0.14
CA VAL A 4 7.94 -6.50 -0.79
C VAL A 4 7.57 -6.89 -2.24
N LEU A 5 8.52 -7.40 -3.03
CA LEU A 5 8.28 -7.75 -4.44
C LEU A 5 7.34 -8.95 -4.58
N GLN A 6 7.45 -9.95 -3.71
CA GLN A 6 6.54 -11.10 -3.68
C GLN A 6 5.10 -10.64 -3.34
N ARG A 7 4.95 -9.76 -2.35
CA ARG A 7 3.65 -9.18 -2.01
C ARG A 7 3.06 -8.40 -3.19
N ILE A 8 3.85 -7.56 -3.85
CA ILE A 8 3.40 -6.83 -5.06
C ILE A 8 2.95 -7.81 -6.14
N ALA A 9 3.69 -8.89 -6.38
CA ALA A 9 3.32 -9.89 -7.38
C ALA A 9 1.99 -10.59 -7.05
N ILE A 10 1.77 -10.97 -5.79
CA ILE A 10 0.51 -11.59 -5.32
C ILE A 10 -0.65 -10.61 -5.49
N VAL A 11 -0.49 -9.37 -5.01
CA VAL A 11 -1.51 -8.33 -5.13
C VAL A 11 -1.84 -8.06 -6.60
N TYR A 12 -0.83 -7.94 -7.46
CA TYR A 12 -1.01 -7.71 -8.89
C TYR A 12 -1.79 -8.86 -9.55
N LEU A 13 -1.41 -10.11 -9.28
CA LEU A 13 -2.09 -11.28 -9.82
C LEU A 13 -3.56 -11.31 -9.41
N ILE A 14 -3.86 -11.13 -8.12
CA ILE A 14 -5.25 -11.15 -7.63
C ILE A 14 -6.05 -9.98 -8.20
N CYS A 15 -5.47 -8.78 -8.23
CA CYS A 15 -6.11 -7.61 -8.84
C CYS A 15 -6.38 -7.81 -10.33
N ALA A 16 -5.45 -8.40 -11.09
CA ALA A 16 -5.64 -8.71 -12.49
C ALA A 16 -6.79 -9.71 -12.71
N LEU A 17 -6.85 -10.77 -11.91
CA LEU A 17 -7.95 -11.75 -11.96
C LEU A 17 -9.30 -11.09 -11.61
N ILE A 18 -9.35 -10.25 -10.60
CA ILE A 18 -10.57 -9.49 -10.25
C ILE A 18 -10.97 -8.56 -11.41
N TYR A 19 -10.01 -7.87 -12.01
CA TYR A 19 -10.26 -6.95 -13.12
C TYR A 19 -10.87 -7.66 -14.33
N LEU A 20 -10.32 -8.80 -14.72
CA LEU A 20 -10.74 -9.57 -15.88
C LEU A 20 -12.11 -10.26 -15.70
N ASN A 21 -12.44 -10.64 -14.45
CA ASN A 21 -13.62 -11.47 -14.18
C ASN A 21 -14.76 -10.73 -13.45
N SER A 22 -14.63 -9.43 -13.18
CA SER A 22 -15.63 -8.71 -12.41
C SER A 22 -15.95 -7.33 -12.95
N SER A 23 -17.22 -6.91 -12.77
CA SER A 23 -17.68 -5.57 -13.12
C SER A 23 -17.14 -4.52 -12.12
N PHE A 24 -17.14 -3.24 -12.51
CA PHE A 24 -16.77 -2.12 -11.65
C PHE A 24 -17.46 -2.17 -10.27
N ARG A 25 -18.77 -2.40 -10.25
CA ARG A 25 -19.54 -2.47 -9.00
C ARG A 25 -19.06 -3.62 -8.10
N ASN A 26 -18.74 -4.75 -8.69
CA ASN A 26 -18.25 -5.92 -7.96
C ASN A 26 -16.82 -5.69 -7.43
N GLN A 27 -15.95 -5.05 -8.21
CA GLN A 27 -14.60 -4.67 -7.76
C GLN A 27 -14.65 -3.77 -6.53
N LEU A 28 -15.54 -2.76 -6.55
CA LEU A 28 -15.75 -1.88 -5.41
C LEU A 28 -16.27 -2.66 -4.17
N LYS A 29 -17.26 -3.53 -4.38
CA LYS A 29 -17.80 -4.39 -3.29
C LYS A 29 -16.72 -5.31 -2.70
N ILE A 30 -15.89 -5.91 -3.55
CA ILE A 30 -14.78 -6.76 -3.12
C ILE A 30 -13.80 -5.94 -2.27
N GLY A 31 -13.36 -4.76 -2.76
CA GLY A 31 -12.46 -3.89 -2.03
C GLY A 31 -12.99 -3.50 -0.64
N ILE A 32 -14.24 -3.06 -0.58
CA ILE A 32 -14.90 -2.71 0.69
C ILE A 32 -15.02 -3.95 1.59
N GLY A 33 -15.43 -5.09 1.03
CA GLY A 33 -15.56 -6.35 1.77
C GLY A 33 -14.25 -6.80 2.40
N LEU A 34 -13.13 -6.71 1.67
CA LEU A 34 -11.80 -7.04 2.18
C LEU A 34 -11.38 -6.13 3.34
N LEU A 35 -11.67 -4.82 3.25
CA LEU A 35 -11.35 -3.87 4.32
C LEU A 35 -12.19 -4.12 5.57
N ILE A 36 -13.49 -4.37 5.42
CA ILE A 36 -14.38 -4.67 6.54
C ILE A 36 -14.02 -6.01 7.18
N PHE A 37 -13.79 -7.04 6.37
CA PHE A 37 -13.37 -8.36 6.85
C PHE A 37 -12.07 -8.28 7.66
N TYR A 38 -11.05 -7.58 7.14
CA TYR A 38 -9.79 -7.41 7.82
C TYR A 38 -9.95 -6.65 9.14
N TRP A 39 -10.70 -5.55 9.13
CA TRP A 39 -11.00 -4.78 10.33
C TRP A 39 -11.70 -5.64 11.40
N ILE A 40 -12.77 -6.34 11.02
CA ILE A 40 -13.51 -7.22 11.94
C ILE A 40 -12.58 -8.29 12.51
N SER A 41 -11.79 -8.95 11.67
CA SER A 41 -10.89 -10.00 12.14
C SER A 41 -9.82 -9.50 13.11
N MET A 42 -9.26 -8.32 12.87
CA MET A 42 -8.23 -7.74 13.72
C MET A 42 -8.78 -7.22 15.06
N MET A 43 -10.03 -6.74 15.08
CA MET A 43 -10.59 -6.05 16.25
C MET A 43 -11.45 -6.97 17.14
N PHE A 44 -12.06 -8.02 16.58
CA PHE A 44 -13.06 -8.81 17.31
C PHE A 44 -12.67 -10.28 17.51
N PHE A 45 -11.62 -10.78 16.85
CA PHE A 45 -11.20 -12.16 17.05
C PHE A 45 -10.07 -12.25 18.10
N PRO A 46 -10.28 -12.98 19.21
CA PRO A 46 -9.22 -13.28 20.14
C PRO A 46 -8.22 -14.28 19.53
N PHE A 47 -6.96 -14.20 19.93
CA PHE A 47 -5.91 -15.08 19.43
C PHE A 47 -4.94 -15.47 20.54
N ASN A 48 -4.49 -16.70 20.58
CA ASN A 48 -3.44 -17.22 21.46
C ASN A 48 -3.56 -16.78 22.95
N GLY A 49 -4.80 -16.70 23.46
CA GLY A 49 -5.06 -16.25 24.84
C GLY A 49 -5.01 -14.72 25.05
N ASN A 50 -4.77 -13.93 24.00
CA ASN A 50 -4.80 -12.48 24.04
C ASN A 50 -6.20 -11.93 23.82
N ILE A 51 -6.40 -10.70 24.32
CA ILE A 51 -7.65 -9.95 24.14
C ILE A 51 -7.76 -9.52 22.68
N ALA A 52 -8.98 -9.60 22.12
CA ALA A 52 -9.29 -9.08 20.79
C ALA A 52 -8.95 -7.58 20.68
N GLY A 53 -8.54 -7.13 19.48
CA GLY A 53 -8.20 -5.72 19.24
C GLY A 53 -6.78 -5.31 19.61
N THR A 54 -5.93 -6.24 20.04
CA THR A 54 -4.50 -5.97 20.23
C THR A 54 -3.82 -5.77 18.88
N LEU A 55 -3.15 -4.62 18.67
CA LEU A 55 -2.52 -4.23 17.42
C LEU A 55 -0.99 -4.06 17.53
N GLU A 56 -0.40 -4.50 18.63
CA GLU A 56 1.05 -4.40 18.86
C GLU A 56 1.86 -5.24 17.85
N PRO A 57 3.04 -4.77 17.44
CA PRO A 57 3.91 -5.53 16.55
C PRO A 57 4.24 -6.92 17.14
N GLY A 58 4.01 -7.97 16.36
CA GLY A 58 4.24 -9.36 16.78
C GLY A 58 3.20 -9.94 17.74
N ASN A 59 2.34 -9.12 18.31
CA ASN A 59 1.27 -9.54 19.21
C ASN A 59 -0.09 -9.01 18.70
N ASN A 60 -0.52 -9.54 17.55
CA ASN A 60 -1.80 -9.21 16.92
C ASN A 60 -2.31 -10.41 16.12
N PHE A 61 -3.58 -10.37 15.73
CA PHE A 61 -4.23 -11.46 15.01
C PHE A 61 -3.53 -11.80 13.69
N ALA A 62 -3.03 -10.81 12.94
CA ALA A 62 -2.32 -11.03 11.68
C ALA A 62 -1.01 -11.81 11.90
N ALA A 63 -0.20 -11.40 12.87
CA ALA A 63 1.05 -12.09 13.21
C ALA A 63 0.79 -13.52 13.69
N TRP A 64 -0.29 -13.75 14.42
CA TRP A 64 -0.69 -15.08 14.86
C TRP A 64 -1.06 -15.98 13.67
N ILE A 65 -1.87 -15.52 12.75
CA ILE A 65 -2.20 -16.28 11.52
C ILE A 65 -0.95 -16.53 10.68
N ASP A 66 -0.09 -15.52 10.49
CA ASP A 66 1.13 -15.65 9.69
C ASP A 66 2.10 -16.69 10.28
N SER A 67 2.11 -16.88 11.60
CA SER A 67 2.93 -17.91 12.24
C SER A 67 2.57 -19.34 11.84
N PHE A 68 1.34 -19.60 11.44
CA PHE A 68 0.90 -20.90 10.92
C PHE A 68 1.15 -21.07 9.42
N ILE A 69 1.05 -19.98 8.65
CA ILE A 69 1.14 -20.03 7.17
C ILE A 69 2.60 -20.06 6.72
N VAL A 70 3.48 -19.35 7.42
CA VAL A 70 4.90 -19.24 7.08
C VAL A 70 5.73 -19.99 8.13
N PRO A 71 5.92 -21.31 7.99
CA PRO A 71 6.79 -22.04 8.89
C PRO A 71 8.25 -21.59 8.69
N GLY A 72 8.85 -21.02 9.72
CA GLY A 72 10.24 -20.61 9.68
C GLY A 72 10.50 -19.24 10.30
N ARG A 73 11.59 -18.61 9.87
CA ARG A 73 12.04 -17.33 10.44
C ARG A 73 11.28 -16.17 9.79
N LEU A 74 10.39 -15.53 10.53
CA LEU A 74 9.76 -14.26 10.14
C LEU A 74 10.81 -13.13 10.12
N TYR A 75 10.56 -12.04 9.38
CA TYR A 75 11.51 -10.95 9.19
C TYR A 75 11.95 -10.32 10.53
N GLU A 76 10.99 -10.00 11.40
CA GLU A 76 11.22 -9.44 12.75
C GLU A 76 11.15 -10.52 13.84
N LYS A 77 11.51 -11.78 13.54
CA LYS A 77 11.44 -12.95 14.41
C LYS A 77 10.02 -13.39 14.76
N THR A 78 9.16 -12.51 15.22
CA THR A 78 7.78 -12.80 15.66
C THR A 78 6.70 -12.35 14.68
N TRP A 79 7.04 -11.49 13.72
CA TRP A 79 6.09 -10.97 12.73
C TRP A 79 6.80 -10.54 11.45
N ASP A 80 6.02 -10.32 10.38
CA ASP A 80 6.53 -9.86 9.09
C ASP A 80 5.66 -8.69 8.61
N PRO A 81 6.26 -7.50 8.34
CA PRO A 81 5.53 -6.35 7.79
C PRO A 81 4.84 -6.67 6.45
N GLU A 82 5.41 -7.59 5.67
CA GLU A 82 4.89 -8.09 4.42
C GLU A 82 4.16 -9.44 4.58
N GLY A 83 3.58 -9.71 5.75
CA GLY A 83 2.89 -10.95 6.08
C GLY A 83 1.74 -11.29 5.13
N PHE A 84 1.38 -12.57 5.10
CA PHE A 84 0.30 -13.08 4.23
C PHE A 84 -1.05 -12.48 4.61
N TYR A 85 -1.34 -12.41 5.91
CA TYR A 85 -2.64 -11.92 6.35
C TYR A 85 -2.83 -10.44 6.03
N SER A 86 -1.80 -9.62 6.23
CA SER A 86 -1.81 -8.20 5.87
C SER A 86 -1.81 -7.94 4.34
N THR A 87 -1.66 -8.99 3.53
CA THR A 87 -1.85 -8.90 2.08
C THR A 87 -3.33 -8.73 1.69
N ILE A 88 -4.27 -9.14 2.55
CA ILE A 88 -5.72 -8.95 2.33
C ILE A 88 -6.06 -7.45 2.12
N PRO A 89 -5.75 -6.54 3.05
CA PRO A 89 -6.00 -5.11 2.81
C PRO A 89 -5.08 -4.51 1.74
N ALA A 90 -3.90 -5.09 1.47
CA ALA A 90 -3.07 -4.66 0.36
C ALA A 90 -3.72 -4.91 -1.01
N ILE A 91 -4.52 -5.97 -1.17
CA ILE A 91 -5.34 -6.20 -2.37
C ILE A 91 -6.34 -5.05 -2.54
N ALA A 92 -6.97 -4.57 -1.46
CA ALA A 92 -7.87 -3.42 -1.54
C ALA A 92 -7.13 -2.14 -1.97
N THR A 93 -5.86 -1.95 -1.57
CA THR A 93 -5.01 -0.87 -2.12
C THR A 93 -4.83 -1.04 -3.64
N GLY A 94 -4.55 -2.25 -4.11
CA GLY A 94 -4.45 -2.55 -5.54
C GLY A 94 -5.75 -2.27 -6.29
N ILE A 95 -6.89 -2.63 -5.71
CA ILE A 95 -8.22 -2.34 -6.28
C ILE A 95 -8.44 -0.83 -6.38
N SER A 96 -8.05 -0.04 -5.36
CA SER A 96 -8.18 1.43 -5.42
C SER A 96 -7.37 2.02 -6.57
N GLY A 97 -6.18 1.48 -6.83
CA GLY A 97 -5.36 1.84 -7.99
C GLY A 97 -6.03 1.49 -9.33
N MET A 98 -6.63 0.29 -9.44
CA MET A 98 -7.39 -0.10 -10.63
C MET A 98 -8.58 0.83 -10.91
N LEU A 99 -9.32 1.21 -9.87
CA LEU A 99 -10.46 2.12 -9.99
C LEU A 99 -10.01 3.52 -10.41
N SER A 100 -8.88 4.00 -9.88
CA SER A 100 -8.25 5.26 -10.30
C SER A 100 -7.81 5.19 -11.77
N GLY A 101 -7.20 4.09 -12.17
CA GLY A 101 -6.80 3.85 -13.57
C GLY A 101 -7.97 3.91 -14.53
N ARG A 102 -9.15 3.40 -14.15
CA ARG A 102 -10.37 3.52 -14.97
C ARG A 102 -10.81 4.96 -15.19
N ILE A 103 -10.72 5.81 -14.16
CA ILE A 103 -11.04 7.24 -14.30
C ILE A 103 -10.10 7.88 -15.32
N ILE A 104 -8.82 7.54 -15.28
CA ILE A 104 -7.80 8.09 -16.20
C ILE A 104 -8.02 7.61 -17.62
N LEU A 105 -8.33 6.33 -17.81
CA LEU A 105 -8.48 5.71 -19.13
C LEU A 105 -9.83 5.97 -19.78
N ASP A 106 -10.80 6.51 -19.06
CA ASP A 106 -12.13 6.79 -19.59
C ASP A 106 -12.08 7.90 -20.66
N GLN A 107 -12.29 7.51 -21.92
CA GLN A 107 -12.26 8.42 -23.07
C GLN A 107 -13.48 9.36 -23.15
N SER A 108 -14.55 9.07 -22.42
CA SER A 108 -15.77 9.89 -22.40
C SER A 108 -15.63 11.18 -21.59
N ASN A 109 -14.64 11.25 -20.70
CA ASN A 109 -14.39 12.37 -19.82
C ASN A 109 -13.24 13.25 -20.31
N SER A 110 -13.41 14.59 -20.18
CA SER A 110 -12.32 15.53 -20.41
C SER A 110 -11.20 15.35 -19.39
N LEU A 111 -9.99 15.86 -19.68
CA LEU A 111 -8.88 15.84 -18.72
C LEU A 111 -9.25 16.52 -17.40
N LYS A 112 -9.96 17.66 -17.47
CA LYS A 112 -10.43 18.37 -16.29
C LYS A 112 -11.39 17.54 -15.45
N ASP A 113 -12.33 16.85 -16.08
CA ASP A 113 -13.29 15.99 -15.36
C ASP A 113 -12.58 14.83 -14.66
N LYS A 114 -11.57 14.24 -15.31
CA LYS A 114 -10.72 13.18 -14.71
C LYS A 114 -10.00 13.68 -13.46
N ILE A 115 -9.39 14.86 -13.54
CA ILE A 115 -8.68 15.51 -12.42
C ILE A 115 -9.66 15.77 -11.27
N ILE A 116 -10.82 16.36 -11.57
CA ILE A 116 -11.85 16.67 -10.56
C ILE A 116 -12.34 15.37 -9.89
N LYS A 117 -12.64 14.32 -10.66
CA LYS A 117 -13.08 13.02 -10.15
C LYS A 117 -12.03 12.40 -9.23
N LEU A 118 -10.75 12.36 -9.65
CA LEU A 118 -9.67 11.80 -8.85
C LEU A 118 -9.49 12.59 -7.55
N PHE A 119 -9.47 13.91 -7.63
CA PHE A 119 -9.33 14.76 -6.45
C PHE A 119 -10.50 14.58 -5.48
N SER A 120 -11.74 14.63 -5.99
CA SER A 120 -12.94 14.52 -5.15
C SER A 120 -13.04 13.14 -4.47
N TRP A 121 -12.86 12.06 -5.21
CA TRP A 121 -12.85 10.72 -4.63
C TRP A 121 -11.67 10.52 -3.68
N GLY A 122 -10.50 11.04 -4.03
CA GLY A 122 -9.34 11.01 -3.16
C GLY A 122 -9.59 11.71 -1.83
N ALA A 123 -10.20 12.91 -1.86
CA ALA A 123 -10.54 13.66 -0.65
C ALA A 123 -11.58 12.92 0.21
N ILE A 124 -12.64 12.39 -0.41
CA ILE A 124 -13.68 11.62 0.30
C ILE A 124 -13.07 10.39 0.99
N ILE A 125 -12.27 9.60 0.27
CA ILE A 125 -11.66 8.37 0.80
C ILE A 125 -10.66 8.70 1.91
N LEU A 126 -9.87 9.78 1.76
CA LEU A 126 -8.93 10.25 2.78
C LEU A 126 -9.66 10.63 4.07
N VAL A 127 -10.75 11.40 3.96
CA VAL A 127 -11.58 11.80 5.11
C VAL A 127 -12.17 10.58 5.79
N ILE A 128 -12.72 9.62 5.04
CA ILE A 128 -13.26 8.37 5.61
C ILE A 128 -12.15 7.59 6.32
N GLY A 129 -10.95 7.47 5.74
CA GLY A 129 -9.80 6.82 6.36
C GLY A 129 -9.36 7.50 7.66
N SER A 130 -9.37 8.84 7.68
CA SER A 130 -9.05 9.63 8.87
C SER A 130 -10.10 9.46 9.99
N PHE A 131 -11.38 9.36 9.65
CA PHE A 131 -12.40 9.06 10.66
C PHE A 131 -12.33 7.62 11.15
N TRP A 132 -11.97 6.68 10.28
CA TRP A 132 -11.80 5.28 10.69
C TRP A 132 -10.62 5.09 11.62
N ASP A 133 -9.62 5.98 11.59
CA ASP A 133 -8.46 5.99 12.51
C ASP A 133 -8.86 5.99 13.98
N TYR A 134 -9.96 6.65 14.36
CA TYR A 134 -10.47 6.65 15.74
C TYR A 134 -10.88 5.28 16.26
N ILE A 135 -11.27 4.36 15.36
CA ILE A 135 -11.75 3.02 15.72
C ILE A 135 -10.69 1.95 15.39
N PHE A 136 -9.98 2.13 14.30
CA PHE A 136 -8.93 1.23 13.80
C PHE A 136 -7.72 2.06 13.37
N PRO A 137 -6.73 2.26 14.26
CA PRO A 137 -5.63 3.19 14.06
C PRO A 137 -4.89 2.99 12.75
N ILE A 138 -4.49 4.09 12.10
CA ILE A 138 -3.68 4.07 10.88
C ILE A 138 -2.32 3.46 11.21
N ASN A 139 -2.08 2.26 10.71
CA ASN A 139 -0.83 1.52 10.94
C ASN A 139 -0.34 0.87 9.65
N LYS A 140 0.80 1.37 9.15
CA LYS A 140 1.47 0.85 7.96
C LYS A 140 2.01 -0.57 8.15
N HIS A 141 2.49 -0.91 9.35
CA HIS A 141 3.16 -2.18 9.60
C HIS A 141 2.23 -3.38 9.47
N ILE A 142 0.98 -3.22 9.89
CA ILE A 142 -0.06 -4.25 9.76
C ILE A 142 -1.06 -3.93 8.66
N TRP A 143 -0.83 -2.87 7.88
CA TRP A 143 -1.65 -2.48 6.72
C TRP A 143 -3.13 -2.32 7.04
N THR A 144 -3.47 -1.55 8.09
CA THR A 144 -4.85 -1.39 8.56
C THR A 144 -5.79 -0.84 7.48
N SER A 145 -7.08 -1.14 7.60
CA SER A 145 -8.09 -0.67 6.62
C SER A 145 -8.17 0.87 6.57
N SER A 146 -8.01 1.54 7.70
CA SER A 146 -7.88 3.00 7.80
C SER A 146 -6.66 3.51 7.03
N TYR A 147 -5.49 2.83 7.18
CA TYR A 147 -4.28 3.13 6.44
C TYR A 147 -4.48 3.00 4.91
N VAL A 148 -5.18 1.95 4.47
CA VAL A 148 -5.48 1.76 3.04
C VAL A 148 -6.28 2.92 2.50
N LEU A 149 -7.36 3.33 3.16
CA LEU A 149 -8.18 4.45 2.69
C LEU A 149 -7.42 5.77 2.74
N TYR A 150 -6.71 6.04 3.83
CA TYR A 150 -5.92 7.26 3.99
C TYR A 150 -4.85 7.38 2.91
N SER A 151 -4.03 6.33 2.74
CA SER A 151 -2.93 6.35 1.76
C SER A 151 -3.42 6.34 0.31
N SER A 152 -4.49 5.59 0.00
CA SER A 152 -5.11 5.60 -1.33
C SER A 152 -5.72 6.95 -1.66
N GLY A 153 -6.43 7.59 -0.72
CA GLY A 153 -6.98 8.92 -0.89
C GLY A 153 -5.90 9.96 -1.16
N LEU A 154 -4.83 9.94 -0.37
CA LEU A 154 -3.69 10.83 -0.57
C LEU A 154 -3.02 10.63 -1.93
N ALA A 155 -2.82 9.35 -2.33
CA ALA A 155 -2.23 9.03 -3.63
C ALA A 155 -3.10 9.53 -4.80
N MET A 156 -4.43 9.42 -4.72
CA MET A 156 -5.34 9.96 -5.73
C MET A 156 -5.28 11.48 -5.82
N ILE A 157 -5.20 12.18 -4.69
CA ILE A 157 -5.05 13.66 -4.65
C ILE A 157 -3.72 14.07 -5.29
N VAL A 158 -2.61 13.44 -4.90
CA VAL A 158 -1.28 13.73 -5.47
C VAL A 158 -1.25 13.47 -6.96
N LEU A 159 -1.88 12.38 -7.42
CA LEU A 159 -2.02 12.06 -8.84
C LEU A 159 -2.82 13.13 -9.58
N ALA A 160 -3.96 13.56 -9.02
CA ALA A 160 -4.79 14.62 -9.61
C ALA A 160 -4.04 15.95 -9.73
N ILE A 161 -3.29 16.32 -8.69
CA ILE A 161 -2.44 17.54 -8.70
C ILE A 161 -1.34 17.41 -9.76
N SER A 162 -0.70 16.24 -9.85
CA SER A 162 0.35 15.99 -10.87
C SER A 162 -0.21 16.10 -12.29
N MET A 163 -1.39 15.51 -12.56
CA MET A 163 -2.07 15.63 -13.84
C MET A 163 -2.47 17.09 -14.14
N TRP A 164 -2.91 17.81 -13.13
CA TRP A 164 -3.25 19.23 -13.31
C TRP A 164 -2.02 20.06 -13.67
N ILE A 165 -0.90 19.89 -12.98
CA ILE A 165 0.33 20.65 -13.23
C ILE A 165 0.93 20.30 -14.58
N ILE A 166 1.09 18.99 -14.86
CA ILE A 166 1.83 18.50 -16.01
C ILE A 166 0.97 18.49 -17.27
N ASP A 167 -0.22 17.88 -17.19
CA ASP A 167 -1.03 17.61 -18.37
C ASP A 167 -1.95 18.78 -18.73
N GLU A 168 -2.54 19.44 -17.74
CA GLU A 168 -3.45 20.58 -17.98
C GLU A 168 -2.68 21.90 -18.12
N LYS A 169 -1.78 22.23 -17.19
CA LYS A 169 -1.00 23.47 -17.20
C LYS A 169 0.23 23.42 -18.08
N LYS A 170 0.62 22.23 -18.55
CA LYS A 170 1.81 22.02 -19.42
C LYS A 170 3.12 22.47 -18.80
N TYR A 171 3.23 22.50 -17.46
CA TYR A 171 4.49 22.72 -16.78
C TYR A 171 5.38 21.49 -16.88
N THR A 172 6.17 21.43 -17.96
CA THR A 172 7.06 20.28 -18.26
C THR A 172 8.53 20.55 -17.93
N ASN A 173 8.85 21.77 -17.48
CA ASN A 173 10.20 22.10 -17.04
C ASN A 173 10.52 21.30 -15.76
N ASN A 174 11.66 20.61 -15.74
CA ASN A 174 12.14 19.82 -14.60
C ASN A 174 11.43 18.50 -14.31
N ILE A 175 10.50 18.03 -15.15
CA ILE A 175 9.85 16.70 -14.96
C ILE A 175 10.79 15.53 -15.31
N LYS A 176 11.95 15.78 -15.95
CA LYS A 176 12.91 14.75 -16.36
C LYS A 176 13.29 13.82 -15.21
N PHE A 177 13.50 14.38 -14.01
CA PHE A 177 13.80 13.59 -12.81
C PHE A 177 12.69 12.57 -12.51
N GLY A 178 11.45 13.04 -12.46
CA GLY A 178 10.28 12.16 -12.22
C GLY A 178 10.10 11.12 -13.32
N LEU A 179 10.33 11.48 -14.59
CA LEU A 179 10.26 10.54 -15.72
C LEU A 179 11.33 9.43 -15.62
N VAL A 180 12.59 9.81 -15.31
CA VAL A 180 13.69 8.83 -15.19
C VAL A 180 13.43 7.87 -14.05
N PHE A 181 13.06 8.35 -12.87
CA PHE A 181 12.75 7.48 -11.72
C PHE A 181 11.47 6.67 -11.91
N GLY A 182 10.43 7.26 -12.49
CA GLY A 182 9.15 6.58 -12.74
C GLY A 182 9.27 5.46 -13.78
N SER A 183 9.98 5.69 -14.89
CA SER A 183 10.21 4.66 -15.92
C SER A 183 11.19 3.56 -15.47
N ASN A 184 12.02 3.82 -14.46
CA ASN A 184 13.01 2.88 -13.93
C ASN A 184 12.77 2.54 -12.45
N ALA A 185 11.53 2.51 -12.00
CA ALA A 185 11.18 2.33 -10.59
C ALA A 185 11.78 1.06 -9.96
N ILE A 186 11.76 -0.08 -10.68
CA ILE A 186 12.36 -1.33 -10.20
C ILE A 186 13.88 -1.19 -10.06
N THR A 187 14.54 -0.57 -11.04
CA THR A 187 16.00 -0.32 -10.99
C THR A 187 16.35 0.59 -9.82
N ALA A 188 15.59 1.65 -9.60
CA ALA A 188 15.79 2.56 -8.47
C ALA A 188 15.62 1.84 -7.12
N TYR A 189 14.61 0.96 -7.00
CA TYR A 189 14.40 0.14 -5.81
C TYR A 189 15.58 -0.81 -5.54
N VAL A 190 16.04 -1.52 -6.56
CA VAL A 190 17.19 -2.45 -6.44
C VAL A 190 18.47 -1.69 -6.09
N LEU A 191 18.74 -0.58 -6.77
CA LEU A 191 19.91 0.27 -6.49
C LEU A 191 19.88 0.82 -5.06
N HIS A 192 18.71 1.28 -4.58
CA HIS A 192 18.57 1.69 -3.18
C HIS A 192 18.99 0.57 -2.21
N GLY A 193 18.53 -0.66 -2.44
CA GLY A 193 18.90 -1.81 -1.62
C GLY A 193 20.39 -2.16 -1.66
N ILE A 194 21.04 -2.02 -2.83
CA ILE A 194 22.47 -2.22 -3.00
C ILE A 194 23.26 -1.13 -2.26
N VAL A 195 22.91 0.14 -2.49
CA VAL A 195 23.55 1.29 -1.84
C VAL A 195 23.43 1.17 -0.32
N TRP A 196 22.23 0.85 0.19
CA TRP A 196 22.00 0.63 1.63
C TRP A 196 22.90 -0.46 2.22
N ARG A 197 23.10 -1.58 1.49
CA ARG A 197 24.01 -2.65 1.91
C ARG A 197 25.47 -2.20 1.88
N LEU A 198 25.91 -1.44 0.87
CA LEU A 198 27.25 -0.90 0.79
C LEU A 198 27.54 0.04 1.96
N PHE A 199 26.60 0.89 2.35
CA PHE A 199 26.74 1.76 3.54
C PHE A 199 26.83 0.99 4.87
N LYS A 200 26.33 -0.24 4.92
CA LYS A 200 26.44 -1.13 6.11
C LYS A 200 27.75 -1.91 6.15
N PHE A 201 28.48 -2.00 5.04
CA PHE A 201 29.74 -2.72 5.01
C PHE A 201 30.79 -2.02 5.89
N PRO A 202 31.48 -2.75 6.78
CA PRO A 202 32.53 -2.19 7.62
C PRO A 202 33.73 -1.81 6.75
N ILE A 203 33.92 -0.53 6.43
CA ILE A 203 34.99 -0.05 5.57
C ILE A 203 36.20 0.40 6.36
N ILE A 204 36.05 0.88 7.60
CA ILE A 204 37.13 1.39 8.44
C ILE A 204 36.98 0.83 9.86
N ASN A 205 38.01 0.15 10.38
CA ASN A 205 38.08 -0.39 11.75
C ASN A 205 36.87 -1.23 12.19
N GLY A 206 36.21 -1.97 11.28
CA GLY A 206 35.04 -2.78 11.60
C GLY A 206 33.74 -1.98 11.81
N VAL A 207 33.74 -0.68 11.54
CA VAL A 207 32.59 0.22 11.70
C VAL A 207 32.05 0.61 10.32
N GLY A 208 30.76 0.35 10.06
CA GLY A 208 30.10 0.79 8.85
C GLY A 208 29.82 2.30 8.84
N PHE A 209 29.69 2.90 7.67
CA PHE A 209 29.42 4.33 7.47
C PHE A 209 28.22 4.86 8.30
N GLN A 210 27.28 4.00 8.69
CA GLN A 210 26.11 4.37 9.51
C GLN A 210 26.41 4.89 10.91
N LYS A 211 27.61 4.65 11.45
CA LYS A 211 27.99 5.14 12.80
C LYS A 211 28.64 6.52 12.78
N PHE A 212 28.78 7.12 11.61
CA PHE A 212 29.37 8.45 11.44
C PHE A 212 28.34 9.56 11.23
N TRP A 213 27.04 9.22 11.27
CA TRP A 213 25.90 10.16 11.18
C TRP A 213 24.95 9.91 12.40
#